data_924002ba2501deeabf1a1628dd625ce5
#
_entry.id   924002ba2501deeabf1a1628dd625ce5
#
_cell.length_a   1.000
_cell.length_b   1.000
_cell.length_c   1.000
_cell.angle_alpha   90.00
_cell.angle_beta   90.00
_cell.angle_gamma   90.00
#
_symmetry.space_group_name_H-M   'P 1'
#
loop_
_entity.id
_entity.type
_entity.pdbx_description
1 polymer ?
#
loop_
_entity_poly.entity_id
_entity_poly.type
_entity_poly.pdbx_seq_one_letter_code
_entity_poly.pdbx_strand_id
1 'polypeptide(L)'
;MSEIKEEQKYLTSPDVCSWADDEENIYKIEIQLPGVDKDSIKLKMHEDSFFIKGETEDTIYIGSYGVCCPIKPEEAKANYKNGLLKIKVPFKEPEFQSIDIEIE
;
A
#
# COMPACT_ATOMS: atom_id res chain seq x y z
N MET A 1 30.28 21.13 7.10
CA MET A 1 29.80 20.66 6.92
C MET A 1 29.38 19.61 7.18
N SER A 2 29.04 19.05 7.35
CA SER A 2 28.72 18.06 7.61
C SER A 2 27.51 17.75 8.09
N GLU A 3 26.74 18.46 8.13
CA GLU A 3 25.47 18.29 8.50
C GLU A 3 24.79 17.26 7.75
N ILE A 4 25.20 16.93 6.65
CA ILE A 4 24.57 15.96 5.88
C ILE A 4 24.50 14.65 6.53
N LYS A 5 25.31 14.35 7.43
CA LYS A 5 25.25 13.09 8.02
C LYS A 5 24.05 12.79 8.72
N GLU A 6 23.36 13.72 9.22
CA GLU A 6 22.21 13.43 9.93
C GLU A 6 21.17 12.90 9.14
N GLU A 7 21.24 13.07 7.85
CA GLU A 7 20.23 12.60 7.02
C GLU A 7 20.48 11.27 6.44
N GLN A 8 21.56 10.64 6.84
CA GLN A 8 21.85 9.33 6.30
C GLN A 8 21.07 8.29 7.06
N LYS A 9 19.94 7.93 6.58
CA LYS A 9 19.13 6.88 7.15
C LYS A 9 19.19 5.65 6.27
N TYR A 10 18.92 4.51 6.86
CA TYR A 10 18.88 3.29 6.09
C TYR A 10 17.59 3.24 5.31
N LEU A 11 17.69 2.91 4.03
CA LEU A 11 16.52 2.74 3.19
C LEU A 11 16.22 1.26 3.09
N THR A 12 14.99 0.90 3.34
CA THR A 12 14.60 -0.50 3.24
C THR A 12 13.14 -0.59 2.83
N SER A 13 12.75 -1.72 2.30
CA SER A 13 11.36 -1.97 1.95
C SER A 13 10.65 -2.57 3.15
N PRO A 14 9.43 -2.16 3.43
CA PRO A 14 8.71 -2.76 4.54
C PRO A 14 8.18 -4.14 4.15
N ASP A 15 7.85 -4.94 5.14
CA ASP A 15 7.18 -6.21 4.89
C ASP A 15 5.73 -5.94 4.59
N VAL A 16 5.26 -6.46 3.47
CA VAL A 16 3.89 -6.24 3.02
C VAL A 16 3.20 -7.58 2.83
N CYS A 17 2.00 -7.69 3.35
CA CYS A 17 1.16 -8.86 3.17
C CYS A 17 -0.18 -8.38 2.67
N SER A 18 -0.72 -9.02 1.66
CA SER A 18 -2.00 -8.58 1.12
C SER A 18 -2.82 -9.78 0.67
N TRP A 19 -4.13 -9.64 0.71
CA TRP A 19 -5.02 -10.70 0.28
C TRP A 19 -6.38 -10.13 -0.07
N ALA A 20 -7.14 -10.88 -0.83
CA ALA A 20 -8.50 -10.51 -1.21
C ALA A 20 -9.48 -11.16 -0.27
N ASP A 21 -10.43 -10.37 0.21
CA ASP A 21 -11.54 -10.88 1.00
C ASP A 21 -12.72 -11.00 0.04
N ASP A 22 -12.99 -12.20 -0.44
CA ASP A 22 -14.01 -12.38 -1.46
C ASP A 22 -15.42 -12.14 -0.94
N GLU A 23 -15.64 -12.32 0.33
CA GLU A 23 -16.96 -12.12 0.87
C GLU A 23 -17.34 -10.65 0.89
N GLU A 24 -16.38 -9.78 1.16
CA GLU A 24 -16.65 -8.35 1.22
C GLU A 24 -16.20 -7.62 -0.02
N ASN A 25 -15.56 -8.32 -0.94
CA ASN A 25 -15.02 -7.72 -2.17
C ASN A 25 -14.04 -6.59 -1.85
N ILE A 26 -13.18 -6.86 -0.90
CA ILE A 26 -12.21 -5.89 -0.40
C ILE A 26 -10.80 -6.46 -0.50
N TYR A 27 -9.88 -5.61 -0.89
CA TYR A 27 -8.47 -5.97 -0.88
C TYR A 27 -7.91 -5.47 0.44
N LYS A 28 -7.23 -6.34 1.16
CA LYS A 28 -6.65 -5.99 2.45
C LYS A 28 -5.14 -6.02 2.34
N ILE A 29 -4.49 -4.99 2.90
CA ILE A 29 -3.05 -4.86 2.86
C ILE A 29 -2.58 -4.60 4.27
N GLU A 30 -1.53 -5.29 4.68
CA GLU A 30 -0.88 -5.02 5.97
C GLU A 30 0.58 -4.73 5.71
N ILE A 31 1.05 -3.60 6.23
CA ILE A 31 2.41 -3.16 6.04
C ILE A 31 3.06 -2.97 7.40
N GLN A 32 4.19 -3.63 7.63
CA GLN A 32 4.87 -3.51 8.90
C GLN A 32 5.79 -2.32 8.89
N LEU A 33 5.51 -1.36 9.76
CA LEU A 33 6.27 -0.14 9.87
C LEU A 33 6.65 0.08 11.34
N PRO A 34 7.44 -0.81 11.91
CA PRO A 34 7.72 -0.75 13.35
C PRO A 34 8.49 0.52 13.72
N GLY A 35 8.03 1.18 14.76
CA GLY A 35 8.70 2.38 15.26
C GLY A 35 8.51 3.63 14.41
N VAL A 36 7.72 3.55 13.36
CA VAL A 36 7.51 4.70 12.48
C VAL A 36 6.57 5.70 13.13
N ASP A 37 6.89 6.98 12.95
CA ASP A 37 6.03 8.04 13.42
C ASP A 37 4.84 8.13 12.47
N LYS A 38 3.65 8.04 13.01
CA LYS A 38 2.43 8.06 12.20
C LYS A 38 2.40 9.28 11.28
N ASP A 39 2.86 10.43 11.78
CA ASP A 39 2.80 11.64 10.98
C ASP A 39 3.77 11.62 9.79
N SER A 40 4.72 10.72 9.78
CA SER A 40 5.65 10.60 8.68
C SER A 40 5.15 9.67 7.59
N ILE A 41 4.05 8.96 7.82
CA ILE A 41 3.57 7.97 6.87
C ILE A 41 2.91 8.64 5.69
N LYS A 42 3.35 8.28 4.49
CA LYS A 42 2.72 8.73 3.26
C LYS A 42 2.28 7.51 2.48
N LEU A 43 1.01 7.47 2.16
CA LEU A 43 0.42 6.38 1.40
C LEU A 43 -0.27 6.99 0.20
N LYS A 44 0.11 6.55 -0.99
CA LYS A 44 -0.54 6.99 -2.22
C LYS A 44 -1.03 5.76 -2.94
N MET A 45 -2.25 5.79 -3.42
CA MET A 45 -2.83 4.65 -4.09
C MET A 45 -3.36 5.03 -5.45
N HIS A 46 -3.19 4.10 -6.40
CA HIS A 46 -3.78 4.20 -7.72
C HIS A 46 -4.63 2.95 -7.91
N GLU A 47 -5.34 2.85 -9.00
CA GLU A 47 -6.19 1.69 -9.24
C GLU A 47 -5.42 0.40 -9.28
N ASP A 48 -4.14 0.44 -9.63
CA ASP A 48 -3.35 -0.78 -9.84
C ASP A 48 -2.09 -0.86 -9.00
N SER A 49 -1.87 0.09 -8.11
CA SER A 49 -0.63 0.11 -7.33
C SER A 49 -0.74 1.01 -6.12
N PHE A 50 0.22 0.90 -5.21
CA PHE A 50 0.29 1.84 -4.10
C PHE A 50 1.75 2.11 -3.75
N PHE A 51 1.97 3.27 -3.15
CA PHE A 51 3.27 3.71 -2.69
C PHE A 51 3.20 3.99 -1.20
N ILE A 52 4.20 3.54 -0.46
CA ILE A 52 4.25 3.74 0.98
C ILE A 52 5.61 4.28 1.38
N LYS A 53 5.62 5.20 2.32
CA LYS A 53 6.84 5.72 2.90
C LYS A 53 6.59 6.02 4.37
N GLY A 54 7.53 5.67 5.22
CA GLY A 54 7.47 6.00 6.65
C GLY A 54 8.87 6.07 7.20
N GLU A 55 9.07 6.85 8.26
CA GLU A 55 10.40 7.07 8.79
C GLU A 55 10.49 6.87 10.28
N THR A 56 11.61 6.33 10.73
CA THR A 56 11.99 6.33 12.12
C THR A 56 13.20 7.25 12.26
N GLU A 57 13.85 7.24 13.39
CA GLU A 57 15.04 8.04 13.58
C GLU A 57 16.15 7.66 12.64
N ASP A 58 16.27 6.39 12.33
CA ASP A 58 17.39 5.90 11.54
C ASP A 58 17.03 5.13 10.29
N THR A 59 15.76 4.96 10.00
CA THR A 59 15.32 4.14 8.88
C THR A 59 14.22 4.79 8.08
N ILE A 60 14.28 4.66 6.78
CA ILE A 60 13.19 5.07 5.89
C ILE A 60 12.67 3.81 5.23
N TYR A 61 11.40 3.51 5.50
CA TYR A 61 10.71 2.41 4.82
C TYR A 61 10.05 3.01 3.59
N ILE A 62 10.33 2.44 2.44
CA ILE A 62 9.80 2.98 1.19
C ILE A 62 9.59 1.86 0.19
N GLY A 63 8.51 1.92 -0.55
CA GLY A 63 8.26 0.93 -1.59
C GLY A 63 7.05 1.25 -2.42
N SER A 64 7.02 0.68 -3.61
CA SER A 64 5.87 0.75 -4.52
C SER A 64 5.50 -0.66 -4.89
N TYR A 65 4.22 -0.95 -4.88
CA TYR A 65 3.73 -2.31 -5.07
C TYR A 65 2.54 -2.33 -5.99
N GLY A 66 2.48 -3.33 -6.85
CA GLY A 66 1.30 -3.51 -7.70
C GLY A 66 0.22 -4.28 -6.96
N VAL A 67 -1.01 -4.14 -7.40
CA VAL A 67 -2.12 -4.93 -6.89
C VAL A 67 -2.64 -5.82 -8.01
N CYS A 68 -3.25 -6.93 -7.65
CA CYS A 68 -3.66 -7.91 -8.64
C CYS A 68 -4.79 -7.43 -9.52
N CYS A 69 -5.63 -6.61 -9.01
CA CYS A 69 -6.87 -6.24 -9.67
C CYS A 69 -7.20 -4.79 -9.38
N PRO A 70 -7.95 -4.12 -10.24
CA PRO A 70 -8.23 -2.71 -10.01
C PRO A 70 -8.99 -2.48 -8.70
N ILE A 71 -8.58 -1.46 -7.99
CA ILE A 71 -9.19 -1.09 -6.71
C ILE A 71 -9.73 0.34 -6.81
N LYS A 72 -10.49 0.74 -5.79
CA LYS A 72 -11.06 2.08 -5.71
C LYS A 72 -10.31 2.88 -4.64
N PRO A 73 -9.22 3.56 -4.99
CA PRO A 73 -8.40 4.22 -3.97
C PRO A 73 -9.17 5.28 -3.19
N GLU A 74 -10.16 5.89 -3.82
CA GLU A 74 -10.93 6.95 -3.16
C GLU A 74 -11.77 6.42 -2.00
N GLU A 75 -11.95 5.11 -1.92
CA GLU A 75 -12.69 4.50 -0.81
C GLU A 75 -11.79 3.73 0.15
N ALA A 76 -10.50 3.91 0.03
CA ALA A 76 -9.57 3.21 0.90
C ALA A 76 -9.62 3.75 2.32
N LYS A 77 -9.42 2.86 3.28
CA LYS A 77 -9.33 3.25 4.68
C LYS A 77 -8.07 2.63 5.24
N ALA A 78 -7.34 3.39 6.02
CA ALA A 78 -6.10 2.93 6.59
C ALA A 78 -6.06 3.23 8.08
N ASN A 79 -5.42 2.34 8.83
CA ASN A 79 -5.29 2.48 10.27
C ASN A 79 -3.91 2.01 10.68
N TYR A 80 -3.18 2.85 11.41
CA TYR A 80 -1.84 2.50 11.88
C TYR A 80 -1.89 2.34 13.39
N LYS A 81 -1.47 1.16 13.86
CA LYS A 81 -1.47 0.90 15.27
C LYS A 81 -0.41 -0.12 15.60
N ASN A 82 0.36 0.15 16.65
CA ASN A 82 1.38 -0.79 17.11
C ASN A 82 2.35 -1.25 16.02
N GLY A 83 2.75 -0.33 15.17
CA GLY A 83 3.72 -0.64 14.12
C GLY A 83 3.15 -1.32 12.90
N LEU A 84 1.84 -1.49 12.85
CA LEU A 84 1.21 -2.17 11.71
C LEU A 84 0.20 -1.25 11.04
N LEU A 85 0.39 -1.02 9.75
CA LEU A 85 -0.54 -0.24 8.95
C LEU A 85 -1.48 -1.21 8.23
N LYS A 86 -2.77 -1.09 8.50
CA LYS A 86 -3.78 -1.94 7.87
C LYS A 86 -4.60 -1.09 6.92
N ILE A 87 -4.72 -1.55 5.70
CA ILE A 87 -5.45 -0.85 4.65
C ILE A 87 -6.55 -1.75 4.11
N LYS A 88 -7.73 -1.17 3.92
CA LYS A 88 -8.85 -1.88 3.31
C LYS A 88 -9.30 -1.04 2.15
N VAL A 89 -9.40 -1.63 0.98
CA VAL A 89 -9.84 -0.89 -0.20
C VAL A 89 -10.73 -1.79 -1.04
N PRO A 90 -11.90 -1.32 -1.47
CA PRO A 90 -12.79 -2.14 -2.28
C PRO A 90 -12.20 -2.37 -3.66
N PHE A 91 -12.49 -3.52 -4.24
CA PHE A 91 -12.14 -3.76 -5.62
C PHE A 91 -13.10 -2.98 -6.50
N LYS A 92 -12.58 -2.52 -7.62
CA LYS A 92 -13.42 -1.85 -8.59
C LYS A 92 -14.31 -2.89 -9.25
N GLU A 93 -15.57 -2.55 -9.43
CA GLU A 93 -16.45 -3.49 -10.07
C GLU A 93 -16.08 -3.65 -11.51
N PRO A 94 -16.02 -4.86 -12.01
CA PRO A 94 -15.65 -5.06 -13.40
C PRO A 94 -16.75 -4.50 -14.29
N GLU A 95 -16.32 -3.80 -15.32
CA GLU A 95 -17.28 -3.37 -16.32
C GLU A 95 -17.48 -4.55 -17.20
N PHE A 96 -18.67 -5.10 -17.19
CA PHE A 96 -18.95 -6.26 -17.98
C PHE A 96 -19.26 -5.84 -19.40
N GLN A 97 -18.20 -5.61 -20.17
CA GLN A 97 -18.38 -5.48 -21.59
C GLN A 97 -17.83 -6.74 -22.18
N SER A 98 -18.58 -7.80 -22.07
CA SER A 98 -18.11 -9.05 -22.63
C SER A 98 -18.52 -9.11 -24.11
N ILE A 99 -17.60 -9.61 -24.91
CA ILE A 99 -17.82 -9.76 -26.33
C ILE A 99 -17.68 -11.24 -26.63
N ASP A 100 -18.65 -11.78 -27.33
CA ASP A 100 -18.60 -13.18 -27.75
C ASP A 100 -17.55 -13.34 -28.82
N ILE A 101 -16.66 -14.29 -28.61
CA ILE A 101 -15.62 -14.56 -29.60
C ILE A 101 -15.98 -15.81 -30.38
N GLU A 102 -15.93 -15.69 -31.68
CA GLU A 102 -16.19 -16.83 -32.54
C GLU A 102 -15.00 -17.76 -32.51
N ILE A 103 -15.25 -19.04 -32.31
CA ILE A 103 -14.19 -20.02 -32.26
C ILE A 103 -14.21 -20.76 -33.60
N GLU A 104 -13.09 -20.69 -34.29
CA GLU A 104 -12.95 -21.36 -35.57
C GLU A 104 -12.45 -22.77 -35.43
#